data_fd70c73c26bbcc91a82a9c02631f86c3
#
_entry.id   fd70c73c26bbcc91a82a9c02631f86c3
#
_cell.length_a   1.000
_cell.length_b   1.000
_cell.length_c   1.000
_cell.angle_alpha   90.00
_cell.angle_beta   90.00
_cell.angle_gamma   90.00
#
_symmetry.space_group_name_H-M   'P 1'
#
loop_
_entity.id
_entity.type
_entity.pdbx_description
1 polymer ?
#
loop_
_entity_poly.entity_id
_entity_poly.type
_entity_poly.pdbx_seq_one_letter_code
_entity_poly.pdbx_strand_id
1 'polypeptide(L)'
;MNSFYVNLQAELADAKEELWAQTRIDGAEAGKKILLKGEPKDTDSVFVDEKGERIFQERISRPAKLVICGAGHVSMPIIRMGKMLGFHVTVVEDRPKFADDARRAEADQVYCEPFEDGLAKIKGDTDTWFVIVTRGHRYDTDCLRTILGKPRAYVGMMGSKRRTAIVKDQLEAEGFERDVLEAVHTPIGLKIAAETPEEIAVSIMAEIIQIKNSRAKSGG
;
A
#
# COMPACT_ATOMS: atom_id res chain seq x y z
N MET A 1 -21.92 12.70 18.16
CA MET A 1 -21.02 11.79 17.39
C MET A 1 -20.72 10.61 18.30
N ASN A 2 -20.87 9.38 17.83
CA ASN A 2 -20.72 8.19 18.69
C ASN A 2 -19.27 8.12 19.21
N SER A 3 -19.08 8.04 20.53
CA SER A 3 -17.76 8.04 21.19
C SER A 3 -16.81 6.95 20.65
N PHE A 4 -17.35 5.81 20.20
CA PHE A 4 -16.58 4.73 19.60
C PHE A 4 -15.77 5.19 18.37
N TYR A 5 -16.39 5.92 17.43
CA TYR A 5 -15.71 6.35 16.20
C TYR A 5 -14.69 7.46 16.45
N VAL A 6 -14.90 8.31 17.44
CA VAL A 6 -13.91 9.33 17.84
C VAL A 6 -12.68 8.65 18.43
N ASN A 7 -12.88 7.68 19.32
CA ASN A 7 -11.78 6.90 19.89
C ASN A 7 -11.06 6.07 18.84
N LEU A 8 -11.80 5.48 17.90
CA LEU A 8 -11.22 4.70 16.80
C LEU A 8 -10.27 5.54 15.94
N GLN A 9 -10.66 6.77 15.58
CA GLN A 9 -9.79 7.66 14.80
C GLN A 9 -8.50 8.00 15.55
N ALA A 10 -8.59 8.30 16.85
CA ALA A 10 -7.44 8.60 17.67
C ALA A 10 -6.51 7.38 17.81
N GLU A 11 -7.07 6.22 18.10
CA GLU A 11 -6.30 4.97 18.24
C GLU A 11 -5.66 4.54 16.92
N LEU A 12 -6.38 4.65 15.78
CA LEU A 12 -5.80 4.40 14.47
C LEU A 12 -4.64 5.36 14.16
N ALA A 13 -4.65 6.60 14.68
CA ALA A 13 -3.57 7.55 14.45
C ALA A 13 -2.22 7.08 15.02
N ASP A 14 -2.23 6.43 16.18
CA ASP A 14 -1.03 6.03 16.94
C ASP A 14 -0.85 4.49 17.05
N ALA A 15 -1.70 3.69 16.39
CA ALA A 15 -1.70 2.25 16.55
C ALA A 15 -0.33 1.63 16.21
N LYS A 16 0.28 1.01 17.21
CA LYS A 16 1.47 0.18 17.12
C LYS A 16 1.11 -1.32 17.05
N GLU A 17 -0.09 -1.65 17.50
CA GLU A 17 -0.66 -2.99 17.57
C GLU A 17 -1.87 -3.09 16.64
N GLU A 18 -2.29 -4.31 16.34
CA GLU A 18 -3.54 -4.56 15.63
C GLU A 18 -4.72 -4.05 16.44
N LEU A 19 -5.68 -3.48 15.73
CA LEU A 19 -6.94 -3.03 16.32
C LEU A 19 -8.08 -3.91 15.81
N TRP A 20 -8.95 -4.30 16.72
CA TRP A 20 -10.14 -5.08 16.43
C TRP A 20 -11.36 -4.40 17.00
N ALA A 21 -12.44 -4.38 16.21
CA ALA A 21 -13.75 -3.96 16.70
C ALA A 21 -14.58 -5.18 17.01
N GLN A 22 -15.15 -5.23 18.21
CA GLN A 22 -16.17 -6.22 18.57
C GLN A 22 -17.53 -5.55 18.70
N THR A 23 -18.54 -6.14 18.07
CA THR A 23 -19.94 -5.67 18.11
C THR A 23 -20.83 -6.77 18.67
N ARG A 24 -21.56 -6.49 19.75
CA ARG A 24 -22.59 -7.41 20.25
C ARG A 24 -23.74 -7.50 19.27
N ILE A 25 -24.07 -8.74 18.82
CA ILE A 25 -25.13 -8.98 17.86
C ILE A 25 -26.48 -9.08 18.56
N ASP A 26 -26.52 -9.69 19.74
CA ASP A 26 -27.72 -9.93 20.52
C ASP A 26 -27.55 -9.63 22.00
N GLY A 27 -28.58 -9.92 22.82
CA GLY A 27 -28.58 -9.62 24.24
C GLY A 27 -29.00 -8.19 24.58
N ALA A 28 -28.91 -7.85 25.88
CA ALA A 28 -29.32 -6.54 26.40
C ALA A 28 -28.44 -5.38 25.87
N GLU A 29 -27.24 -5.67 25.42
CA GLU A 29 -26.27 -4.69 24.90
C GLU A 29 -26.07 -4.83 23.38
N ALA A 30 -27.04 -5.35 22.64
CA ALA A 30 -26.97 -5.47 21.18
C ALA A 30 -26.65 -4.11 20.53
N GLY A 31 -25.70 -4.13 19.56
CA GLY A 31 -25.19 -2.91 18.91
C GLY A 31 -24.06 -2.19 19.66
N LYS A 32 -23.72 -2.59 20.88
CA LYS A 32 -22.56 -2.03 21.60
C LYS A 32 -21.26 -2.47 20.90
N LYS A 33 -20.38 -1.49 20.71
CA LYS A 33 -19.08 -1.69 20.09
C LYS A 33 -17.97 -1.42 21.09
N ILE A 34 -16.94 -2.25 21.07
CA ILE A 34 -15.69 -2.05 21.80
C ILE A 34 -14.51 -2.17 20.88
N LEU A 35 -13.42 -1.51 21.21
CA LEU A 35 -12.15 -1.57 20.51
C LEU A 35 -11.17 -2.41 21.33
N LEU A 36 -10.53 -3.38 20.71
CA LEU A 36 -9.48 -4.19 21.32
C LEU A 36 -8.15 -3.88 20.64
N LYS A 37 -7.06 -3.91 21.45
CA LYS A 37 -5.67 -3.81 20.99
C LYS A 37 -5.03 -5.19 21.07
N GLY A 38 -4.26 -5.55 20.04
CA GLY A 38 -3.66 -6.87 19.91
C GLY A 38 -4.63 -7.91 19.34
N GLU A 39 -4.16 -9.14 19.18
CA GLU A 39 -4.97 -10.23 18.65
C GLU A 39 -6.08 -10.63 19.63
N PRO A 40 -7.32 -10.85 19.15
CA PRO A 40 -8.39 -11.37 19.98
C PRO A 40 -8.13 -12.85 20.33
N LYS A 41 -8.68 -13.30 21.47
CA LYS A 41 -8.56 -14.71 21.90
C LYS A 41 -9.27 -15.69 20.96
N ASP A 42 -10.34 -15.23 20.33
CA ASP A 42 -11.12 -16.00 19.36
C ASP A 42 -10.75 -15.53 17.95
N THR A 43 -10.57 -16.45 17.01
CA THR A 43 -10.18 -16.14 15.63
C THR A 43 -11.37 -16.07 14.68
N ASP A 44 -12.55 -16.54 15.10
CA ASP A 44 -13.75 -16.53 14.29
C ASP A 44 -14.36 -15.12 14.21
N SER A 45 -14.85 -14.75 13.02
CA SER A 45 -15.53 -13.46 12.82
C SER A 45 -16.82 -13.32 13.63
N VAL A 46 -17.45 -14.44 14.02
CA VAL A 46 -18.59 -14.51 14.93
C VAL A 46 -18.35 -15.63 15.93
N PHE A 47 -18.37 -15.30 17.20
CA PHE A 47 -18.24 -16.25 18.29
C PHE A 47 -19.28 -15.97 19.40
N VAL A 48 -19.40 -16.90 20.36
CA VAL A 48 -20.29 -16.77 21.51
C VAL A 48 -19.44 -16.49 22.75
N ASP A 49 -19.76 -15.42 23.49
CA ASP A 49 -19.04 -15.06 24.71
C ASP A 49 -19.46 -15.96 25.90
N GLU A 50 -18.82 -15.74 27.06
CA GLU A 50 -19.08 -16.49 28.29
C GLU A 50 -20.52 -16.36 28.82
N LYS A 51 -21.27 -15.37 28.34
CA LYS A 51 -22.69 -15.13 28.69
C LYS A 51 -23.66 -15.77 27.69
N GLY A 52 -23.15 -16.41 26.65
CA GLY A 52 -23.96 -17.00 25.59
C GLY A 52 -24.44 -15.98 24.53
N GLU A 53 -23.90 -14.76 24.53
CA GLU A 53 -24.25 -13.72 23.56
C GLU A 53 -23.31 -13.77 22.35
N ARG A 54 -23.82 -13.56 21.14
CA ARG A 54 -23.03 -13.56 19.93
C ARG A 54 -22.30 -12.22 19.75
N ILE A 55 -21.02 -12.31 19.44
CA ILE A 55 -20.13 -11.18 19.16
C ILE A 55 -19.66 -11.29 17.72
N PHE A 56 -19.82 -10.23 16.94
CA PHE A 56 -19.15 -10.04 15.66
C PHE A 56 -17.84 -9.29 15.90
N GLN A 57 -16.76 -9.81 15.33
CA GLN A 57 -15.46 -9.11 15.39
C GLN A 57 -14.87 -8.93 14.01
N GLU A 58 -14.23 -7.79 13.84
CA GLU A 58 -13.55 -7.42 12.61
C GLU A 58 -12.23 -6.73 12.92
N ARG A 59 -11.21 -7.05 12.13
CA ARG A 59 -9.93 -6.35 12.20
C ARG A 59 -10.08 -4.95 11.62
N ILE A 60 -9.69 -3.96 12.40
CA ILE A 60 -9.66 -2.57 11.95
C ILE A 60 -8.22 -2.23 11.56
N SER A 61 -8.00 -1.99 10.29
CA SER A 61 -6.70 -1.56 9.78
C SER A 61 -6.81 -0.19 9.14
N ARG A 62 -5.71 0.55 9.15
CA ARG A 62 -5.60 1.72 8.27
C ARG A 62 -5.61 1.24 6.82
N PRO A 63 -6.12 2.06 5.91
CA PRO A 63 -5.87 1.84 4.50
C PRO A 63 -4.37 1.68 4.25
N ALA A 64 -3.97 0.58 3.63
CA ALA A 64 -2.61 0.42 3.17
C ALA A 64 -2.26 1.57 2.20
N LYS A 65 -1.01 2.01 2.20
CA LYS A 65 -0.57 3.15 1.38
C LYS A 65 -0.01 2.64 0.07
N LEU A 66 -0.57 3.11 -1.05
CA LEU A 66 -0.04 2.88 -2.39
C LEU A 66 0.62 4.16 -2.88
N VAL A 67 1.94 4.15 -3.02
CA VAL A 67 2.72 5.28 -3.50
C VAL A 67 3.17 5.00 -4.93
N ILE A 68 2.73 5.82 -5.87
CA ILE A 68 3.01 5.66 -7.30
C ILE A 68 3.98 6.77 -7.73
N CYS A 69 5.16 6.38 -8.22
CA CYS A 69 6.15 7.28 -8.80
C CYS A 69 5.95 7.33 -10.31
N GLY A 70 5.46 8.46 -10.78
CA GLY A 70 5.06 8.71 -12.17
C GLY A 70 3.55 8.69 -12.36
N ALA A 71 3.05 9.56 -13.24
CA ALA A 71 1.64 9.70 -13.57
C ALA A 71 1.39 9.52 -15.08
N GLY A 72 2.05 8.53 -15.69
CA GLY A 72 1.84 8.14 -17.09
C GLY A 72 0.54 7.34 -17.30
N HIS A 73 0.34 6.84 -18.52
CA HIS A 73 -0.88 6.12 -18.90
C HIS A 73 -1.17 4.90 -18.01
N VAL A 74 -0.15 4.15 -17.61
CA VAL A 74 -0.30 2.98 -16.71
C VAL A 74 -0.70 3.38 -15.30
N SER A 75 -0.30 4.58 -14.85
CA SER A 75 -0.61 5.06 -13.51
C SER A 75 -2.09 5.33 -13.30
N MET A 76 -2.81 5.79 -14.34
CA MET A 76 -4.23 6.11 -14.22
C MET A 76 -5.10 4.91 -13.81
N PRO A 77 -5.02 3.76 -14.49
CA PRO A 77 -5.74 2.57 -14.02
C PRO A 77 -5.22 2.04 -12.68
N ILE A 78 -3.91 2.13 -12.35
CA ILE A 78 -3.39 1.75 -11.03
C ILE A 78 -4.02 2.59 -9.92
N ILE A 79 -4.15 3.93 -10.10
CA ILE A 79 -4.81 4.82 -9.14
C ILE A 79 -6.24 4.36 -8.88
N ARG A 80 -7.04 4.18 -9.94
CA ARG A 80 -8.45 3.77 -9.82
C ARG A 80 -8.60 2.41 -9.14
N MET A 81 -7.78 1.43 -9.53
CA MET A 81 -7.79 0.10 -8.90
C MET A 81 -7.34 0.17 -7.43
N GLY A 82 -6.32 0.96 -7.11
CA GLY A 82 -5.86 1.19 -5.75
C GLY A 82 -6.98 1.76 -4.88
N LYS A 83 -7.71 2.76 -5.37
CA LYS A 83 -8.88 3.33 -4.70
C LYS A 83 -9.99 2.29 -4.49
N MET A 84 -10.34 1.54 -5.53
CA MET A 84 -11.34 0.48 -5.47
C MET A 84 -10.98 -0.62 -4.45
N LEU A 85 -9.69 -0.90 -4.28
CA LEU A 85 -9.16 -1.89 -3.35
C LEU A 85 -8.90 -1.33 -1.93
N GLY A 86 -9.30 -0.09 -1.66
CA GLY A 86 -9.22 0.53 -0.34
C GLY A 86 -7.83 1.04 0.06
N PHE A 87 -6.91 1.23 -0.90
CA PHE A 87 -5.63 1.89 -0.63
C PHE A 87 -5.80 3.41 -0.48
N HIS A 88 -4.98 4.00 0.40
CA HIS A 88 -4.70 5.43 0.33
C HIS A 88 -3.64 5.67 -0.75
N VAL A 89 -4.05 6.29 -1.86
CA VAL A 89 -3.23 6.43 -3.06
C VAL A 89 -2.52 7.79 -3.08
N THR A 90 -1.20 7.77 -3.07
CA THR A 90 -0.35 8.95 -3.23
C THR A 90 0.42 8.85 -4.54
N VAL A 91 0.48 9.95 -5.29
CA VAL A 91 1.25 10.03 -6.54
C VAL A 91 2.34 11.09 -6.42
N VAL A 92 3.53 10.77 -6.90
CA VAL A 92 4.63 11.73 -7.08
C VAL A 92 4.91 11.85 -8.59
N GLU A 93 4.86 13.06 -9.11
CA GLU A 93 5.08 13.36 -10.54
C GLU A 93 5.65 14.76 -10.69
N ASP A 94 6.71 14.92 -11.48
CA ASP A 94 7.40 16.22 -11.66
C ASP A 94 6.76 17.13 -12.72
N ARG A 95 5.84 16.61 -13.55
CA ARG A 95 5.18 17.34 -14.62
C ARG A 95 3.76 17.75 -14.24
N PRO A 96 3.43 19.07 -14.21
CA PRO A 96 2.13 19.56 -13.74
C PRO A 96 0.93 18.94 -14.46
N LYS A 97 0.99 18.80 -15.79
CA LYS A 97 -0.10 18.22 -16.58
C LYS A 97 -0.45 16.79 -16.13
N PHE A 98 0.57 15.95 -15.92
CA PHE A 98 0.36 14.56 -15.50
C PHE A 98 -0.06 14.47 -14.02
N ALA A 99 0.44 15.37 -13.17
CA ALA A 99 -0.03 15.48 -11.79
C ALA A 99 -1.53 15.85 -11.73
N ASP A 100 -2.01 16.73 -12.64
CA ASP A 100 -3.43 17.05 -12.75
C ASP A 100 -4.25 15.85 -13.25
N ASP A 101 -3.72 15.05 -14.18
CA ASP A 101 -4.37 13.82 -14.61
C ASP A 101 -4.49 12.81 -13.45
N ALA A 102 -3.48 12.71 -12.58
CA ALA A 102 -3.55 11.88 -11.37
C ALA A 102 -4.62 12.36 -10.37
N ARG A 103 -4.79 13.69 -10.20
CA ARG A 103 -5.88 14.28 -9.39
C ARG A 103 -7.25 13.93 -9.97
N ARG A 104 -7.40 14.00 -11.30
CA ARG A 104 -8.65 13.61 -11.99
C ARG A 104 -8.93 12.10 -11.88
N ALA A 105 -7.89 11.28 -11.71
CA ALA A 105 -8.02 9.85 -11.44
C ALA A 105 -8.31 9.53 -9.97
N GLU A 106 -8.56 10.56 -9.14
CA GLU A 106 -8.97 10.49 -7.73
C GLU A 106 -7.89 9.96 -6.77
N ALA A 107 -6.59 10.23 -7.07
CA ALA A 107 -5.54 10.03 -6.09
C ALA A 107 -5.80 10.87 -4.83
N ASP A 108 -5.62 10.28 -3.64
CA ASP A 108 -5.86 10.98 -2.36
C ASP A 108 -4.87 12.12 -2.14
N GLN A 109 -3.63 11.94 -2.62
CA GLN A 109 -2.58 12.92 -2.51
C GLN A 109 -1.71 12.94 -3.77
N VAL A 110 -1.35 14.12 -4.25
CA VAL A 110 -0.47 14.30 -5.41
C VAL A 110 0.60 15.33 -5.08
N TYR A 111 1.85 14.90 -5.10
CA TYR A 111 3.02 15.77 -5.04
C TYR A 111 3.48 16.07 -6.47
N CYS A 112 3.38 17.35 -6.87
CA CYS A 112 3.85 17.82 -8.18
C CYS A 112 5.22 18.51 -8.01
N GLU A 113 6.26 17.70 -7.93
CA GLU A 113 7.63 18.14 -7.64
C GLU A 113 8.63 17.05 -8.04
N PRO A 114 9.95 17.31 -8.02
CA PRO A 114 10.97 16.29 -8.25
C PRO A 114 10.74 15.05 -7.39
N PHE A 115 11.01 13.87 -7.95
CA PHE A 115 10.68 12.60 -7.28
C PHE A 115 11.32 12.47 -5.89
N GLU A 116 12.58 12.87 -5.74
CA GLU A 116 13.29 12.82 -4.46
C GLU A 116 12.61 13.70 -3.40
N ASP A 117 12.21 14.91 -3.77
CA ASP A 117 11.56 15.87 -2.86
C ASP A 117 10.17 15.39 -2.44
N GLY A 118 9.39 14.89 -3.39
CA GLY A 118 8.06 14.34 -3.11
C GLY A 118 8.13 13.09 -2.26
N LEU A 119 9.04 12.18 -2.57
CA LEU A 119 9.26 10.97 -1.78
C LEU A 119 9.81 11.27 -0.38
N ALA A 120 10.64 12.32 -0.21
CA ALA A 120 11.14 12.70 1.11
C ALA A 120 10.01 13.06 2.11
N LYS A 121 8.89 13.59 1.62
CA LYS A 121 7.70 13.94 2.43
C LYS A 121 6.86 12.74 2.83
N ILE A 122 7.07 11.58 2.20
CA ILE A 122 6.31 10.36 2.44
C ILE A 122 7.06 9.51 3.46
N LYS A 123 6.47 9.36 4.65
CA LYS A 123 6.95 8.39 5.63
C LYS A 123 6.48 6.99 5.23
N GLY A 124 7.44 6.08 4.98
CA GLY A 124 7.14 4.68 4.78
C GLY A 124 6.80 3.98 6.10
N ASP A 125 6.07 2.88 6.02
CA ASP A 125 5.83 1.91 7.08
C ASP A 125 5.68 0.50 6.50
N THR A 126 5.40 -0.48 7.33
CA THR A 126 5.25 -1.89 6.91
C THR A 126 4.02 -2.14 6.04
N ASP A 127 3.12 -1.16 5.87
CA ASP A 127 1.96 -1.20 4.99
C ASP A 127 2.06 -0.22 3.81
N THR A 128 3.26 0.26 3.51
CA THR A 128 3.51 1.15 2.36
C THR A 128 4.01 0.36 1.15
N TRP A 129 3.31 0.50 0.04
CA TRP A 129 3.51 -0.20 -1.23
C TRP A 129 3.98 0.79 -2.29
N PHE A 130 5.21 0.66 -2.77
CA PHE A 130 5.78 1.57 -3.75
C PHE A 130 5.74 0.95 -5.15
N VAL A 131 5.24 1.73 -6.12
CA VAL A 131 5.15 1.37 -7.55
C VAL A 131 5.91 2.42 -8.36
N ILE A 132 6.99 2.02 -9.00
CA ILE A 132 7.82 2.90 -9.83
C ILE A 132 7.46 2.63 -11.30
N VAL A 133 6.78 3.61 -11.91
CA VAL A 133 6.30 3.58 -13.31
C VAL A 133 6.68 4.88 -14.03
N THR A 134 7.93 5.32 -13.80
CA THR A 134 8.43 6.57 -14.37
C THR A 134 8.76 6.44 -15.86
N ARG A 135 9.04 7.57 -16.52
CA ARG A 135 9.35 7.65 -17.94
C ARG A 135 10.78 7.25 -18.32
N GLY A 136 11.69 7.01 -17.37
CA GLY A 136 13.08 6.73 -17.71
C GLY A 136 13.94 6.25 -16.54
N HIS A 137 14.99 5.50 -16.86
CA HIS A 137 15.88 4.85 -15.88
C HIS A 137 16.51 5.81 -14.86
N ARG A 138 16.79 7.07 -15.25
CA ARG A 138 17.29 8.10 -14.32
C ARG A 138 16.30 8.34 -13.17
N TYR A 139 15.04 8.54 -13.50
CA TYR A 139 13.99 8.76 -12.48
C TYR A 139 13.71 7.51 -11.65
N ASP A 140 13.83 6.32 -12.27
CA ASP A 140 13.71 5.06 -11.54
C ASP A 140 14.81 4.93 -10.48
N THR A 141 16.05 5.28 -10.84
CA THR A 141 17.19 5.27 -9.91
C THR A 141 16.98 6.23 -8.75
N ASP A 142 16.55 7.47 -9.03
CA ASP A 142 16.26 8.48 -8.01
C ASP A 142 15.14 8.04 -7.06
N CYS A 143 14.06 7.51 -7.62
CA CYS A 143 12.95 6.94 -6.84
C CYS A 143 13.43 5.78 -5.96
N LEU A 144 14.11 4.80 -6.55
CA LEU A 144 14.52 3.59 -5.85
C LEU A 144 15.53 3.91 -4.75
N ARG A 145 16.51 4.79 -5.02
CA ARG A 145 17.46 5.29 -4.01
C ARG A 145 16.76 5.83 -2.76
N THR A 146 15.74 6.67 -2.97
CA THR A 146 14.99 7.29 -1.87
C THR A 146 14.10 6.27 -1.14
N ILE A 147 13.49 5.33 -1.87
CA ILE A 147 12.57 4.33 -1.31
C ILE A 147 13.31 3.25 -0.52
N LEU A 148 14.50 2.82 -0.96
CA LEU A 148 15.25 1.75 -0.30
C LEU A 148 15.66 2.11 1.13
N GLY A 149 15.81 3.39 1.46
CA GLY A 149 16.03 3.87 2.82
C GLY A 149 14.79 3.93 3.72
N LYS A 150 13.60 3.52 3.24
CA LYS A 150 12.35 3.62 3.98
C LYS A 150 11.79 2.24 4.37
N PRO A 151 11.11 2.12 5.53
CA PRO A 151 10.27 0.96 5.82
C PRO A 151 9.18 0.84 4.75
N ARG A 152 8.92 -0.41 4.30
CA ARG A 152 7.96 -0.68 3.24
C ARG A 152 7.45 -2.12 3.27
N ALA A 153 6.25 -2.31 2.75
CA ALA A 153 5.70 -3.63 2.47
C ALA A 153 6.25 -4.21 1.16
N TYR A 154 6.45 -3.32 0.17
CA TYR A 154 6.73 -3.74 -1.20
C TYR A 154 7.36 -2.58 -1.97
N VAL A 155 8.23 -2.90 -2.91
CA VAL A 155 8.66 -2.01 -3.96
C VAL A 155 8.75 -2.77 -5.29
N GLY A 156 8.02 -2.27 -6.28
CA GLY A 156 8.07 -2.80 -7.63
C GLY A 156 8.44 -1.73 -8.66
N MET A 157 9.20 -2.11 -9.67
CA MET A 157 9.68 -1.19 -10.71
C MET A 157 9.36 -1.72 -12.10
N MET A 158 8.72 -0.87 -12.91
CA MET A 158 8.49 -1.15 -14.32
C MET A 158 9.78 -0.95 -15.11
N GLY A 159 10.12 -1.93 -15.93
CA GLY A 159 11.24 -1.79 -16.84
C GLY A 159 11.59 -3.11 -17.53
N SER A 160 12.27 -2.98 -18.67
CA SER A 160 12.88 -4.15 -19.31
C SER A 160 14.02 -4.70 -18.44
N LYS A 161 14.36 -5.97 -18.59
CA LYS A 161 15.49 -6.59 -17.87
C LYS A 161 16.79 -5.76 -18.00
N ARG A 162 17.04 -5.20 -19.19
CA ARG A 162 18.22 -4.34 -19.44
C ARG A 162 18.15 -3.04 -18.62
N ARG A 163 16.99 -2.37 -18.61
CA ARG A 163 16.78 -1.13 -17.84
C ARG A 163 16.96 -1.36 -16.35
N THR A 164 16.39 -2.44 -15.86
CA THR A 164 16.50 -2.85 -14.46
C THR A 164 17.93 -3.14 -14.03
N ALA A 165 18.70 -3.86 -14.88
CA ALA A 165 20.11 -4.14 -14.59
C ALA A 165 20.90 -2.84 -14.43
N ILE A 166 20.74 -1.89 -15.36
CA ILE A 166 21.42 -0.56 -15.27
C ILE A 166 21.12 0.15 -13.95
N VAL A 167 19.84 0.15 -13.51
CA VAL A 167 19.45 0.79 -12.24
C VAL A 167 20.07 0.08 -11.04
N LYS A 168 20.05 -1.26 -11.03
CA LYS A 168 20.63 -2.05 -9.93
C LYS A 168 22.15 -1.88 -9.88
N ASP A 169 22.83 -1.97 -11.00
CA ASP A 169 24.29 -1.82 -11.08
C ASP A 169 24.75 -0.42 -10.60
N GLN A 170 23.96 0.61 -10.95
CA GLN A 170 24.24 1.98 -10.48
C GLN A 170 24.08 2.10 -8.97
N LEU A 171 23.00 1.56 -8.39
CA LEU A 171 22.75 1.63 -6.95
C LEU A 171 23.74 0.76 -6.15
N GLU A 172 24.15 -0.39 -6.70
CA GLU A 172 25.22 -1.22 -6.11
C GLU A 172 26.56 -0.45 -6.06
N ALA A 173 26.89 0.29 -7.13
CA ALA A 173 28.06 1.15 -7.16
C ALA A 173 27.97 2.34 -6.17
N GLU A 174 26.77 2.76 -5.80
CA GLU A 174 26.50 3.77 -4.76
C GLU A 174 26.51 3.17 -3.33
N GLY A 175 26.71 1.86 -3.18
CA GLY A 175 26.87 1.17 -1.89
C GLY A 175 25.60 0.49 -1.34
N PHE A 176 24.54 0.35 -2.14
CA PHE A 176 23.39 -0.46 -1.74
C PHE A 176 23.72 -1.94 -1.80
N GLU A 177 23.30 -2.68 -0.78
CA GLU A 177 23.50 -4.13 -0.71
C GLU A 177 22.73 -4.86 -1.80
N ARG A 178 23.36 -5.88 -2.40
CA ARG A 178 22.76 -6.63 -3.51
C ARG A 178 21.46 -7.31 -3.12
N ASP A 179 21.37 -7.87 -1.94
CA ASP A 179 20.16 -8.55 -1.44
C ASP A 179 18.97 -7.58 -1.36
N VAL A 180 19.23 -6.32 -0.97
CA VAL A 180 18.20 -5.26 -0.94
C VAL A 180 17.72 -4.92 -2.36
N LEU A 181 18.63 -4.90 -3.33
CA LEU A 181 18.31 -4.65 -4.75
C LEU A 181 17.58 -5.84 -5.39
N GLU A 182 17.94 -7.07 -5.03
CA GLU A 182 17.25 -8.28 -5.53
C GLU A 182 15.82 -8.41 -4.98
N ALA A 183 15.55 -7.88 -3.79
CA ALA A 183 14.19 -7.83 -3.22
C ALA A 183 13.23 -6.87 -3.95
N VAL A 184 13.72 -6.05 -4.89
CA VAL A 184 12.89 -5.20 -5.74
C VAL A 184 12.18 -6.05 -6.78
N HIS A 185 10.85 -6.00 -6.82
CA HIS A 185 10.03 -6.70 -7.80
C HIS A 185 10.18 -6.08 -9.18
N THR A 186 10.86 -6.78 -10.08
CA THR A 186 11.13 -6.28 -11.42
C THR A 186 11.40 -7.43 -12.41
N PRO A 187 10.79 -7.42 -13.59
CA PRO A 187 9.70 -6.54 -14.01
C PRO A 187 8.51 -6.63 -13.05
N ILE A 188 7.90 -5.48 -12.71
CA ILE A 188 6.74 -5.41 -11.82
C ILE A 188 5.53 -6.11 -12.44
N GLY A 189 4.76 -6.81 -11.63
CA GLY A 189 3.50 -7.44 -12.00
C GLY A 189 3.61 -8.93 -12.34
N LEU A 190 2.49 -9.62 -12.26
CA LEU A 190 2.37 -11.03 -12.62
C LEU A 190 2.49 -11.21 -14.16
N LYS A 191 3.04 -12.34 -14.58
CA LYS A 191 3.17 -12.68 -16.01
C LYS A 191 1.82 -13.14 -16.58
N ILE A 192 1.02 -12.19 -17.07
CA ILE A 192 -0.30 -12.43 -17.66
C ILE A 192 -0.37 -12.05 -19.15
N ALA A 193 0.78 -11.84 -19.80
CA ALA A 193 0.88 -11.35 -21.17
C ALA A 193 0.16 -10.00 -21.41
N ALA A 194 0.22 -9.09 -20.42
CA ALA A 194 -0.39 -7.76 -20.47
C ALA A 194 0.28 -6.87 -21.54
N GLU A 195 -0.52 -6.20 -22.38
CA GLU A 195 -0.08 -5.32 -23.45
C GLU A 195 -0.58 -3.87 -23.28
N THR A 196 -1.84 -3.69 -22.89
CA THR A 196 -2.41 -2.35 -22.70
C THR A 196 -2.08 -1.76 -21.32
N PRO A 197 -2.13 -0.43 -21.15
CA PRO A 197 -1.95 0.20 -19.85
C PRO A 197 -2.85 -0.37 -18.75
N GLU A 198 -4.09 -0.69 -19.08
CA GLU A 198 -5.08 -1.28 -18.18
C GLU A 198 -4.69 -2.70 -17.77
N GLU A 199 -4.28 -3.53 -18.71
CA GLU A 199 -3.81 -4.90 -18.45
C GLU A 199 -2.53 -4.92 -17.62
N ILE A 200 -1.60 -4.01 -17.90
CA ILE A 200 -0.38 -3.83 -17.10
C ILE A 200 -0.75 -3.43 -15.66
N ALA A 201 -1.72 -2.54 -15.48
CA ALA A 201 -2.20 -2.17 -14.15
C ALA A 201 -2.84 -3.36 -13.42
N VAL A 202 -3.63 -4.20 -14.12
CA VAL A 202 -4.17 -5.46 -13.57
C VAL A 202 -3.03 -6.38 -13.12
N SER A 203 -2.01 -6.57 -13.95
CA SER A 203 -0.82 -7.38 -13.64
C SER A 203 -0.13 -6.90 -12.36
N ILE A 204 0.09 -5.59 -12.23
CA ILE A 204 0.74 -4.97 -11.06
C ILE A 204 -0.13 -5.13 -9.80
N MET A 205 -1.41 -4.80 -9.90
CA MET A 205 -2.30 -4.88 -8.74
C MET A 205 -2.56 -6.32 -8.30
N ALA A 206 -2.57 -7.28 -9.24
CA ALA A 206 -2.67 -8.70 -8.91
C ALA A 206 -1.43 -9.20 -8.12
N GLU A 207 -0.22 -8.78 -8.49
CA GLU A 207 1.00 -9.09 -7.72
C GLU A 207 0.94 -8.48 -6.32
N ILE A 208 0.52 -7.22 -6.20
CA ILE A 208 0.35 -6.54 -4.92
C ILE A 208 -0.66 -7.29 -4.02
N ILE A 209 -1.81 -7.69 -4.56
CA ILE A 209 -2.83 -8.46 -3.84
C ILE A 209 -2.27 -9.81 -3.39
N GLN A 210 -1.57 -10.52 -4.27
CA GLN A 210 -0.97 -11.81 -3.96
C GLN A 210 -0.02 -11.70 -2.77
N ILE A 211 0.91 -10.74 -2.80
CA ILE A 211 1.91 -10.53 -1.74
C ILE A 211 1.23 -10.08 -0.44
N LYS A 212 0.29 -9.12 -0.53
CA LYS A 212 -0.46 -8.61 0.63
C LYS A 212 -1.18 -9.73 1.38
N ASN A 213 -1.92 -10.57 0.65
CA ASN A 213 -2.69 -11.65 1.26
C ASN A 213 -1.82 -12.82 1.74
N SER A 214 -0.65 -13.05 1.11
CA SER A 214 0.31 -14.05 1.59
C SER A 214 0.96 -13.62 2.90
N ARG A 215 1.27 -12.34 3.07
CA ARG A 215 1.81 -11.80 4.34
C ARG A 215 0.80 -11.91 5.48
N ALA A 216 -0.46 -11.64 5.22
CA ALA A 216 -1.52 -11.76 6.22
C ALA A 216 -1.70 -13.22 6.73
N LYS A 217 -1.42 -14.22 5.88
CA LYS A 217 -1.48 -15.65 6.25
C LYS A 217 -0.24 -16.17 6.97
N SER A 218 0.90 -15.50 6.85
CA SER A 218 2.18 -15.93 7.45
C SER A 218 2.43 -15.28 8.82
N GLY A 219 1.61 -14.34 9.24
CA GLY A 219 1.66 -13.65 10.52
C GLY A 219 0.56 -14.07 11.50
N GLY A 220 -0.19 -15.16 11.17
CA GLY A 220 -1.20 -15.76 12.02
C GLY A 220 -0.72 -17.05 12.66
#